data_04483876a902d9fffe54939104c400b5
#
_entry.id   04483876a902d9fffe54939104c400b5
#
_cell.length_a   1.000
_cell.length_b   1.000
_cell.length_c   1.000
_cell.angle_alpha   90.00
_cell.angle_beta   90.00
_cell.angle_gamma   90.00
#
_symmetry.space_group_name_H-M   'P 1'
#
loop_
_entity.id
_entity.type
_entity.pdbx_description
1 polymer ?
#
loop_
_entity_poly.entity_id
_entity_poly.type
_entity_poly.pdbx_seq_one_letter_code
_entity_poly.pdbx_strand_id
1 'polypeptide(L)'
;MGWLGGRSKRREPRMNRREARLDLRLNARDRAGGASSGSGRSSRPEITRKKRRARGGSGRGPFGRFFYWMFVLALWGGFVFSALIAWQFTKLPPIQTLVVPKRPPTITIVGLENKVIAVRGEMAGKEMPLSALPKYLPQAFVAIEDRRYYYHFGLDPIGITRAIFVNLARGRLREGGSTLTQQLAKNLFLTQERTLERNLQEVILAVWLEVKYSKDHILELYLNRIYFGSGAYGVEAAA
;
A
#
# COMPACT_ATOMS: atom_id res chain seq x y z
N MET A 1 -3.46 71.29 -13.41
CA MET A 1 -4.36 72.01 -12.45
C MET A 1 -5.00 71.03 -11.54
N GLY A 2 -4.76 71.20 -10.24
CA GLY A 2 -5.44 70.86 -9.02
C GLY A 2 -4.97 69.51 -8.43
N TRP A 3 -4.12 69.40 -7.53
CA TRP A 3 -3.85 69.78 -6.13
C TRP A 3 -4.92 69.29 -5.17
N LEU A 4 -4.41 68.60 -4.10
CA LEU A 4 -4.89 68.40 -2.72
C LEU A 4 -5.23 66.94 -2.41
N GLY A 5 -4.82 66.32 -1.37
CA GLY A 5 -4.15 66.76 -0.14
C GLY A 5 -4.02 65.56 0.75
N GLY A 6 -2.80 65.38 1.26
CA GLY A 6 -2.48 64.30 2.19
C GLY A 6 -3.01 64.60 3.57
N ARG A 7 -3.71 63.66 4.18
CA ARG A 7 -3.97 63.63 5.61
C ARG A 7 -3.07 62.56 6.27
N SER A 8 -1.97 63.02 6.82
CA SER A 8 -1.15 62.31 7.78
C SER A 8 -2.00 61.98 9.03
N LYS A 9 -2.32 60.73 9.23
CA LYS A 9 -2.82 60.21 10.52
C LYS A 9 -1.61 59.93 11.42
N ARG A 10 -1.35 60.81 12.37
CA ARG A 10 -0.47 60.56 13.51
C ARG A 10 -0.99 59.30 14.23
N ARG A 11 -0.14 58.30 14.32
CA ARG A 11 -0.35 57.13 15.18
C ARG A 11 0.08 57.52 16.60
N GLU A 12 -0.84 57.53 17.52
CA GLU A 12 -0.55 57.57 18.95
C GLU A 12 0.14 56.26 19.37
N PRO A 13 1.16 56.34 20.24
CA PRO A 13 1.83 55.14 20.74
C PRO A 13 0.90 54.40 21.70
N ARG A 14 0.60 53.17 21.40
CA ARG A 14 -0.12 52.24 22.30
C ARG A 14 0.77 51.96 23.51
N MET A 15 0.40 52.51 24.65
CA MET A 15 1.00 52.20 25.92
C MET A 15 0.82 50.72 26.27
N ASN A 16 1.94 50.05 26.55
CA ASN A 16 1.98 48.62 26.81
C ASN A 16 1.39 48.32 28.20
N ARG A 17 0.32 47.59 28.28
CA ARG A 17 -0.39 47.18 29.50
C ARG A 17 0.48 46.45 30.56
N ARG A 18 1.74 46.22 30.30
CA ARG A 18 2.67 45.58 31.24
C ARG A 18 3.33 46.61 32.20
N GLU A 19 3.42 47.86 31.83
CA GLU A 19 4.06 48.90 32.70
C GLU A 19 3.12 49.40 33.77
N ALA A 20 1.82 49.40 33.54
CA ALA A 20 0.81 49.82 34.54
C ALA A 20 0.68 48.87 35.75
N ARG A 21 1.29 47.68 35.70
CA ARG A 21 1.26 46.72 36.84
C ARG A 21 2.48 46.80 37.76
N LEU A 22 3.51 47.53 37.39
CA LEU A 22 4.73 47.66 38.19
C LEU A 22 4.62 48.80 39.23
N ASP A 23 3.85 49.86 38.94
CA ASP A 23 3.72 51.01 39.84
C ASP A 23 2.86 50.74 41.09
N LEU A 24 2.00 49.76 41.09
CA LEU A 24 1.16 49.40 42.23
C LEU A 24 1.85 48.57 43.32
N ARG A 25 3.09 48.11 43.09
CA ARG A 25 3.83 47.29 44.06
C ARG A 25 4.86 48.08 44.92
N LEU A 26 5.15 49.33 44.59
CA LEU A 26 6.17 50.14 45.31
C LEU A 26 5.60 50.93 46.48
N ASN A 27 4.27 51.07 46.54
CA ASN A 27 3.65 51.89 47.63
C ASN A 27 3.34 51.15 48.95
N ALA A 28 3.67 49.84 49.02
CA ALA A 28 3.41 49.08 50.26
C ALA A 28 4.62 48.97 51.19
N ARG A 29 5.79 49.61 50.85
CA ARG A 29 7.02 49.52 51.65
C ARG A 29 7.38 50.78 52.40
N ASP A 30 6.72 51.89 52.19
CA ASP A 30 7.04 53.19 52.82
C ASP A 30 6.25 53.50 54.08
N ARG A 31 5.52 52.53 54.64
CA ARG A 31 4.73 52.72 55.84
C ARG A 31 5.16 51.82 57.00
N ALA A 32 6.39 51.82 57.38
CA ALA A 32 6.75 51.28 58.69
C ALA A 32 8.11 51.82 59.16
N GLY A 33 8.09 53.08 59.52
CA GLY A 33 9.07 53.59 60.50
C GLY A 33 8.38 53.60 61.83
N GLY A 34 8.97 52.98 62.85
CA GLY A 34 8.44 53.07 64.21
C GLY A 34 8.87 51.90 65.09
N ALA A 35 9.85 52.20 65.91
CA ALA A 35 10.49 51.47 67.01
C ALA A 35 9.60 50.55 67.85
N SER A 36 10.10 49.41 68.32
CA SER A 36 10.61 49.30 69.71
C SER A 36 10.80 47.80 70.11
N SER A 37 11.84 47.64 70.87
CA SER A 37 12.31 46.49 71.63
C SER A 37 11.25 45.57 72.27
N GLY A 38 11.53 44.29 72.27
CA GLY A 38 10.81 43.32 73.06
C GLY A 38 11.32 41.86 72.86
N SER A 39 12.15 41.42 73.80
CA SER A 39 12.65 40.08 73.94
C SER A 39 11.50 39.07 74.16
N GLY A 40 11.45 38.00 73.38
CA GLY A 40 10.55 36.93 73.66
C GLY A 40 10.90 35.68 72.80
N ARG A 41 11.67 34.76 73.40
CA ARG A 41 11.86 33.41 72.87
C ARG A 41 10.51 32.71 72.81
N SER A 42 10.02 32.41 71.63
CA SER A 42 8.94 31.52 71.46
C SER A 42 9.30 30.58 70.30
N SER A 43 9.48 29.34 70.64
CA SER A 43 9.70 28.20 69.74
C SER A 43 8.54 28.05 68.76
N ARG A 44 8.79 28.38 67.49
CA ARG A 44 7.85 28.08 66.38
C ARG A 44 8.04 26.65 65.92
N PRO A 45 7.00 25.87 65.82
CA PRO A 45 7.10 24.57 65.20
C PRO A 45 7.39 24.73 63.70
N GLU A 46 8.39 24.03 63.27
CA GLU A 46 8.84 23.92 61.88
C GLU A 46 7.77 23.19 61.07
N ILE A 47 6.96 23.95 60.32
CA ILE A 47 6.01 23.41 59.39
C ILE A 47 6.79 22.89 58.18
N THR A 48 7.11 21.60 58.20
CA THR A 48 7.64 20.91 57.04
C THR A 48 6.65 21.02 55.89
N ARG A 49 6.87 21.97 54.99
CA ARG A 49 6.21 22.05 53.69
C ARG A 49 6.52 20.78 52.90
N LYS A 50 5.63 19.76 53.00
CA LYS A 50 5.61 18.66 52.07
C LYS A 50 5.55 19.23 50.66
N LYS A 51 6.70 19.20 49.96
CA LYS A 51 6.76 19.41 48.52
C LYS A 51 5.78 18.44 47.85
N ARG A 52 4.61 18.94 47.48
CA ARG A 52 3.73 18.23 46.53
C ARG A 52 4.56 17.99 45.28
N ARG A 53 5.08 16.77 45.16
CA ARG A 53 5.60 16.28 43.90
C ARG A 53 4.47 16.50 42.88
N ALA A 54 4.61 17.52 42.05
CA ALA A 54 3.86 17.64 40.84
C ALA A 54 4.05 16.33 40.10
N ARG A 55 3.01 15.50 40.07
CA ARG A 55 2.91 14.39 39.14
C ARG A 55 3.09 15.02 37.75
N GLY A 56 4.30 14.94 37.24
CA GLY A 56 4.61 15.27 35.87
C GLY A 56 3.73 14.36 35.03
N GLY A 57 2.61 14.89 34.55
CA GLY A 57 1.88 14.29 33.50
C GLY A 57 2.85 14.19 32.33
N SER A 58 3.33 12.97 32.02
CA SER A 58 4.07 12.71 30.81
C SER A 58 3.10 12.88 29.64
N GLY A 59 2.79 14.13 29.33
CA GLY A 59 2.10 14.47 28.11
C GLY A 59 2.99 14.00 26.98
N ARG A 60 2.59 12.89 26.33
CA ARG A 60 3.22 12.44 25.11
C ARG A 60 3.28 13.64 24.20
N GLY A 61 4.50 14.10 23.87
CA GLY A 61 4.72 15.23 23.00
C GLY A 61 3.96 15.06 21.67
N PRO A 62 3.78 16.11 20.88
CA PRO A 62 3.02 16.06 19.63
C PRO A 62 3.48 14.91 18.72
N PHE A 63 4.76 14.56 18.75
CA PHE A 63 5.32 13.39 18.05
C PHE A 63 4.76 12.06 18.59
N GLY A 64 4.64 11.88 19.90
CA GLY A 64 4.08 10.65 20.48
C GLY A 64 2.60 10.47 20.15
N ARG A 65 1.84 11.58 20.03
CA ARG A 65 0.44 11.56 19.57
C ARG A 65 0.34 11.22 18.09
N PHE A 66 1.23 11.76 17.27
CA PHE A 66 1.28 11.45 15.83
C PHE A 66 1.56 9.96 15.59
N PHE A 67 2.61 9.40 16.23
CA PHE A 67 2.92 7.97 16.11
C PHE A 67 1.81 7.07 16.67
N TYR A 68 1.15 7.46 17.74
CA TYR A 68 0.00 6.73 18.28
C TYR A 68 -1.16 6.68 17.26
N TRP A 69 -1.54 7.82 16.68
CA TRP A 69 -2.61 7.85 15.69
C TRP A 69 -2.24 7.14 14.40
N MET A 70 -1.00 7.24 13.96
CA MET A 70 -0.48 6.49 12.83
C MET A 70 -0.56 4.98 13.08
N PHE A 71 -0.18 4.52 14.26
CA PHE A 71 -0.28 3.13 14.66
C PHE A 71 -1.74 2.65 14.72
N VAL A 72 -2.64 3.44 15.30
CA VAL A 72 -4.08 3.15 15.34
C VAL A 72 -4.67 3.06 13.94
N LEU A 73 -4.33 4.00 13.05
CA LEU A 73 -4.74 3.96 11.65
C LEU A 73 -4.21 2.72 10.91
N ALA A 74 -2.96 2.36 11.14
CA ALA A 74 -2.37 1.15 10.55
C ALA A 74 -3.06 -0.13 11.05
N LEU A 75 -3.38 -0.18 12.34
CA LEU A 75 -4.09 -1.32 12.95
C LEU A 75 -5.52 -1.45 12.41
N TRP A 76 -6.28 -0.35 12.36
CA TRP A 76 -7.62 -0.35 11.77
C TRP A 76 -7.60 -0.62 10.27
N GLY A 77 -6.64 -0.04 9.54
CA GLY A 77 -6.43 -0.32 8.12
C GLY A 77 -6.13 -1.79 7.87
N GLY A 78 -5.26 -2.39 8.69
CA GLY A 78 -4.97 -3.82 8.65
C GLY A 78 -6.19 -4.69 8.95
N PHE A 79 -7.00 -4.31 9.94
CA PHE A 79 -8.23 -5.02 10.28
C PHE A 79 -9.26 -4.97 9.13
N VAL A 80 -9.52 -3.78 8.58
CA VAL A 80 -10.44 -3.61 7.44
C VAL A 80 -9.93 -4.38 6.22
N PHE A 81 -8.63 -4.30 5.94
CA PHE A 81 -8.01 -5.05 4.84
C PHE A 81 -8.16 -6.56 5.01
N SER A 82 -7.92 -7.09 6.22
CA SER A 82 -8.11 -8.50 6.53
C SER A 82 -9.58 -8.95 6.41
N ALA A 83 -10.51 -8.10 6.85
CA ALA A 83 -11.95 -8.36 6.72
C ALA A 83 -12.40 -8.38 5.25
N LEU A 84 -11.88 -7.47 4.42
CA LEU A 84 -12.13 -7.46 2.97
C LEU A 84 -11.59 -8.73 2.29
N ILE A 85 -10.38 -9.14 2.64
CA ILE A 85 -9.82 -10.40 2.14
C ILE A 85 -10.69 -11.58 2.57
N ALA A 86 -11.04 -11.69 3.85
CA ALA A 86 -11.89 -12.77 4.35
C ALA A 86 -13.26 -12.79 3.64
N TRP A 87 -13.86 -11.63 3.40
CA TRP A 87 -15.11 -11.53 2.63
C TRP A 87 -14.95 -12.01 1.19
N GLN A 88 -13.85 -11.68 0.55
CA GLN A 88 -13.57 -12.16 -0.82
C GLN A 88 -13.35 -13.67 -0.87
N PHE A 89 -12.77 -14.26 0.17
CA PHE A 89 -12.66 -15.73 0.26
C PHE A 89 -14.02 -16.43 0.24
N THR A 90 -15.09 -15.81 0.79
CA THR A 90 -16.43 -16.40 0.75
C THR A 90 -17.07 -16.39 -0.63
N LYS A 91 -16.61 -15.53 -1.53
CA LYS A 91 -17.10 -15.40 -2.91
C LYS A 91 -16.30 -16.24 -3.91
N LEU A 92 -15.13 -16.72 -3.53
CA LEU A 92 -14.37 -17.62 -4.39
C LEU A 92 -15.06 -19.00 -4.46
N PRO A 93 -15.08 -19.63 -5.63
CA PRO A 93 -15.46 -21.03 -5.71
C PRO A 93 -14.57 -21.84 -4.76
N PRO A 94 -15.08 -22.97 -4.20
CA PRO A 94 -14.33 -23.72 -3.20
C PRO A 94 -12.96 -24.10 -3.78
N ILE A 95 -11.90 -23.54 -3.18
CA ILE A 95 -10.51 -23.64 -3.65
C ILE A 95 -10.06 -25.10 -3.80
N GLN A 96 -10.67 -25.97 -3.00
CA GLN A 96 -10.41 -27.42 -3.03
C GLN A 96 -10.87 -28.09 -4.33
N THR A 97 -11.87 -27.53 -5.02
CA THR A 97 -12.40 -28.04 -6.30
C THR A 97 -11.79 -27.35 -7.52
N LEU A 98 -10.95 -26.33 -7.32
CA LEU A 98 -10.24 -25.67 -8.40
C LEU A 98 -9.22 -26.66 -9.01
N VAL A 99 -9.61 -27.25 -10.11
CA VAL A 99 -8.71 -27.99 -10.99
C VAL A 99 -8.36 -27.07 -12.15
N VAL A 100 -7.09 -27.06 -12.56
CA VAL A 100 -6.70 -26.34 -13.79
C VAL A 100 -7.62 -26.79 -14.92
N PRO A 101 -8.42 -25.90 -15.53
CA PRO A 101 -9.37 -26.29 -16.55
C PRO A 101 -8.66 -26.99 -17.71
N LYS A 102 -9.23 -28.09 -18.20
CA LYS A 102 -8.76 -28.68 -19.43
C LYS A 102 -8.96 -27.68 -20.56
N ARG A 103 -8.07 -27.71 -21.55
CA ARG A 103 -8.21 -26.86 -22.74
C ARG A 103 -9.52 -27.15 -23.44
N PRO A 104 -10.17 -26.12 -24.01
CA PRO A 104 -11.32 -26.38 -24.91
C PRO A 104 -10.88 -27.28 -26.07
N PRO A 105 -11.74 -28.21 -26.50
CA PRO A 105 -11.40 -29.10 -27.59
C PRO A 105 -11.25 -28.34 -28.91
N THR A 106 -10.14 -28.57 -29.59
CA THR A 106 -9.93 -28.11 -30.97
C THR A 106 -10.55 -29.11 -31.93
N ILE A 107 -11.38 -28.66 -32.86
CA ILE A 107 -11.98 -29.48 -33.91
C ILE A 107 -11.13 -29.35 -35.15
N THR A 108 -10.42 -30.42 -35.49
CA THR A 108 -9.66 -30.49 -36.74
C THR A 108 -10.47 -31.22 -37.78
N ILE A 109 -10.80 -30.55 -38.86
CA ILE A 109 -11.52 -31.11 -40.00
C ILE A 109 -10.48 -31.64 -40.99
N VAL A 110 -10.49 -32.94 -41.22
CA VAL A 110 -9.56 -33.60 -42.14
C VAL A 110 -10.30 -34.10 -43.37
N GLY A 111 -9.67 -34.02 -44.53
CA GLY A 111 -10.19 -34.60 -45.78
C GLY A 111 -9.94 -36.10 -45.90
N LEU A 112 -10.39 -36.69 -47.02
CA LEU A 112 -10.25 -38.11 -47.29
C LEU A 112 -8.80 -38.62 -47.29
N GLU A 113 -7.84 -37.76 -47.60
CA GLU A 113 -6.40 -38.05 -47.59
C GLU A 113 -5.73 -37.74 -46.24
N ASN A 114 -6.50 -37.62 -45.17
CA ASN A 114 -6.03 -37.20 -43.84
C ASN A 114 -5.37 -35.82 -43.82
N LYS A 115 -5.58 -35.01 -44.86
CA LYS A 115 -5.07 -33.64 -44.97
C LYS A 115 -5.97 -32.70 -44.19
N VAL A 116 -5.41 -31.90 -43.32
CA VAL A 116 -6.15 -30.91 -42.57
C VAL A 116 -6.75 -29.86 -43.52
N ILE A 117 -8.07 -29.78 -43.55
CA ILE A 117 -8.82 -28.80 -44.35
C ILE A 117 -9.06 -27.53 -43.55
N ALA A 118 -9.45 -27.68 -42.29
CA ALA A 118 -9.72 -26.57 -41.43
C ALA A 118 -9.52 -26.95 -39.94
N VAL A 119 -9.16 -25.97 -39.13
CA VAL A 119 -9.12 -26.08 -37.68
C VAL A 119 -10.14 -25.10 -37.14
N ARG A 120 -11.09 -25.58 -36.33
CA ARG A 120 -12.11 -24.74 -35.70
C ARG A 120 -11.99 -24.83 -34.18
N GLY A 121 -12.01 -23.66 -33.51
CA GLY A 121 -11.77 -23.52 -32.07
C GLY A 121 -10.45 -22.81 -31.84
N GLU A 122 -10.03 -22.80 -30.57
CA GLU A 122 -8.72 -22.27 -30.20
C GLU A 122 -7.64 -23.22 -30.76
N MET A 123 -6.67 -22.65 -31.48
CA MET A 123 -5.49 -23.41 -31.89
C MET A 123 -4.62 -23.64 -30.67
N ALA A 124 -4.96 -24.69 -29.94
CA ALA A 124 -4.16 -25.12 -28.78
C ALA A 124 -3.18 -26.18 -29.28
N GLY A 125 -1.91 -25.87 -29.28
CA GLY A 125 -0.85 -26.81 -29.56
C GLY A 125 -0.76 -27.93 -28.51
N LYS A 126 0.10 -28.89 -28.73
CA LYS A 126 0.40 -29.93 -27.74
C LYS A 126 0.97 -29.31 -26.46
N GLU A 127 0.61 -29.87 -25.30
CA GLU A 127 1.24 -29.45 -24.05
C GLU A 127 2.72 -29.84 -24.06
N MET A 128 3.57 -28.83 -23.95
CA MET A 128 5.01 -28.99 -23.96
C MET A 128 5.55 -28.89 -22.51
N PRO A 129 6.21 -29.93 -22.01
CA PRO A 129 6.88 -29.83 -20.71
C PRO A 129 8.03 -28.82 -20.80
N LEU A 130 8.32 -28.14 -19.69
CA LEU A 130 9.36 -27.12 -19.64
C LEU A 130 10.74 -27.67 -20.08
N SER A 131 11.02 -28.93 -19.81
CA SER A 131 12.24 -29.64 -20.18
C SER A 131 12.41 -29.85 -21.69
N ALA A 132 11.31 -29.87 -22.46
CA ALA A 132 11.36 -30.01 -23.92
C ALA A 132 11.54 -28.67 -24.64
N LEU A 133 11.40 -27.55 -23.93
CA LEU A 133 11.60 -26.22 -24.50
C LEU A 133 13.06 -25.79 -24.46
N PRO A 134 13.54 -25.05 -25.47
CA PRO A 134 14.87 -24.45 -25.41
C PRO A 134 14.99 -23.53 -24.19
N LYS A 135 16.05 -23.64 -23.41
CA LYS A 135 16.23 -22.91 -22.14
C LYS A 135 16.06 -21.39 -22.26
N TYR A 136 16.44 -20.81 -23.39
CA TYR A 136 16.30 -19.37 -23.62
C TYR A 136 14.84 -18.92 -23.70
N LEU A 137 13.90 -19.79 -24.08
CA LEU A 137 12.50 -19.41 -24.24
C LEU A 137 11.83 -19.10 -22.89
N PRO A 138 11.77 -20.00 -21.91
CA PRO A 138 11.26 -19.67 -20.58
C PRO A 138 12.00 -18.48 -19.92
N GLN A 139 13.33 -18.41 -20.10
CA GLN A 139 14.13 -17.31 -19.55
C GLN A 139 13.75 -15.95 -20.16
N ALA A 140 13.44 -15.91 -21.46
CA ALA A 140 13.01 -14.67 -22.11
C ALA A 140 11.67 -14.17 -21.53
N PHE A 141 10.70 -15.06 -21.31
CA PHE A 141 9.44 -14.70 -20.66
C PHE A 141 9.64 -14.18 -19.25
N VAL A 142 10.42 -14.88 -18.44
CA VAL A 142 10.76 -14.42 -17.08
C VAL A 142 11.48 -13.07 -17.12
N ALA A 143 12.40 -12.85 -18.06
CA ALA A 143 13.14 -11.61 -18.16
C ALA A 143 12.28 -10.40 -18.54
N ILE A 144 11.25 -10.61 -19.37
CA ILE A 144 10.39 -9.55 -19.89
C ILE A 144 9.21 -9.29 -18.96
N GLU A 145 8.50 -10.35 -18.58
CA GLU A 145 7.24 -10.27 -17.86
C GLU A 145 7.43 -10.14 -16.35
N ASP A 146 8.38 -10.89 -15.79
CA ASP A 146 8.55 -10.98 -14.34
C ASP A 146 9.99 -11.36 -13.95
N ARG A 147 10.88 -10.38 -13.99
CA ARG A 147 12.32 -10.58 -13.72
C ARG A 147 12.65 -11.24 -12.38
N ARG A 148 11.76 -11.11 -11.40
CA ARG A 148 11.92 -11.65 -10.05
C ARG A 148 11.02 -12.84 -9.78
N TYR A 149 10.51 -13.47 -10.80
CA TYR A 149 9.58 -14.60 -10.73
C TYR A 149 9.95 -15.64 -9.67
N TYR A 150 11.19 -16.05 -9.61
CA TYR A 150 11.67 -17.05 -8.66
C TYR A 150 11.90 -16.54 -7.24
N TYR A 151 11.82 -15.23 -7.00
CA TYR A 151 12.14 -14.59 -5.72
C TYR A 151 10.94 -14.08 -4.93
N HIS A 152 9.76 -14.11 -5.52
CA HIS A 152 8.52 -13.70 -4.84
C HIS A 152 7.50 -14.83 -4.81
N PHE A 153 6.44 -14.66 -4.02
CA PHE A 153 5.38 -15.64 -3.83
C PHE A 153 4.06 -15.13 -4.42
N GLY A 154 3.88 -15.27 -5.72
CA GLY A 154 2.68 -14.84 -6.47
C GLY A 154 2.53 -13.34 -6.66
N LEU A 155 3.10 -12.53 -5.80
CA LEU A 155 3.10 -11.07 -5.83
C LEU A 155 4.52 -10.54 -5.77
N ASP A 156 4.80 -9.49 -6.53
CA ASP A 156 6.07 -8.77 -6.50
C ASP A 156 5.87 -7.34 -5.96
N PRO A 157 5.97 -7.12 -4.63
CA PRO A 157 5.77 -5.79 -4.04
C PRO A 157 6.77 -4.75 -4.55
N ILE A 158 8.01 -5.19 -4.85
CA ILE A 158 9.06 -4.30 -5.35
C ILE A 158 8.75 -3.90 -6.81
N GLY A 159 8.27 -4.85 -7.62
CA GLY A 159 7.83 -4.59 -9.00
C GLY A 159 6.63 -3.65 -9.06
N ILE A 160 5.65 -3.88 -8.22
CA ILE A 160 4.46 -3.02 -8.10
C ILE A 160 4.90 -1.60 -7.70
N THR A 161 5.74 -1.47 -6.67
CA THR A 161 6.23 -0.16 -6.22
C THR A 161 7.00 0.54 -7.32
N ARG A 162 7.91 -0.16 -8.01
CA ARG A 162 8.65 0.39 -9.14
C ARG A 162 7.70 0.86 -10.25
N ALA A 163 6.72 0.04 -10.64
CA ALA A 163 5.75 0.37 -11.68
C ALA A 163 4.95 1.64 -11.32
N ILE A 164 4.52 1.77 -10.06
CA ILE A 164 3.83 2.97 -9.57
C ILE A 164 4.72 4.21 -9.73
N PHE A 165 5.97 4.15 -9.26
CA PHE A 165 6.90 5.29 -9.37
C PHE A 165 7.19 5.68 -10.82
N VAL A 166 7.45 4.70 -11.70
CA VAL A 166 7.71 4.96 -13.11
C VAL A 166 6.50 5.55 -13.82
N ASN A 167 5.31 5.01 -13.57
CA ASN A 167 4.08 5.51 -14.17
C ASN A 167 3.74 6.92 -13.67
N LEU A 168 3.94 7.20 -12.37
CA LEU A 168 3.74 8.52 -11.80
C LEU A 168 4.74 9.55 -12.39
N ALA A 169 6.02 9.20 -12.46
CA ALA A 169 7.06 10.06 -12.99
C ALA A 169 6.86 10.39 -14.48
N ARG A 170 6.26 9.47 -15.23
CA ARG A 170 6.03 9.63 -16.69
C ARG A 170 4.63 10.11 -17.06
N GLY A 171 3.73 10.29 -16.07
CA GLY A 171 2.37 10.76 -16.27
C GLY A 171 1.48 9.82 -17.14
N ARG A 172 1.89 8.56 -17.32
CA ARG A 172 1.17 7.56 -18.13
C ARG A 172 1.45 6.14 -17.65
N LEU A 173 0.46 5.25 -17.81
CA LEU A 173 0.60 3.83 -17.54
C LEU A 173 1.48 3.17 -18.63
N ARG A 174 2.70 2.86 -18.29
CA ARG A 174 3.67 2.22 -19.19
C ARG A 174 4.21 0.89 -18.66
N GLU A 175 4.37 0.76 -17.35
CA GLU A 175 4.83 -0.47 -16.73
C GLU A 175 3.67 -1.14 -15.99
N GLY A 176 3.45 -2.42 -16.26
CA GLY A 176 2.56 -3.29 -15.48
C GLY A 176 3.29 -3.81 -14.24
N GLY A 177 2.55 -4.00 -13.16
CA GLY A 177 3.06 -4.61 -11.93
C GLY A 177 2.56 -6.04 -11.72
N SER A 178 1.88 -6.64 -12.71
CA SER A 178 1.35 -8.01 -12.59
C SER A 178 2.45 -9.04 -12.79
N THR A 179 2.46 -10.08 -11.95
CA THR A 179 3.39 -11.21 -12.05
C THR A 179 2.91 -12.24 -13.07
N LEU A 180 3.81 -13.15 -13.50
CA LEU A 180 3.45 -14.30 -14.34
C LEU A 180 2.36 -15.17 -13.71
N THR A 181 2.42 -15.39 -12.40
CA THR A 181 1.42 -16.17 -11.66
C THR A 181 0.06 -15.48 -11.65
N GLN A 182 0.01 -14.15 -11.50
CA GLN A 182 -1.23 -13.38 -11.61
C GLN A 182 -1.83 -13.44 -13.03
N GLN A 183 -0.99 -13.31 -14.05
CA GLN A 183 -1.44 -13.43 -15.43
C GLN A 183 -2.00 -14.83 -15.72
N LEU A 184 -1.35 -15.89 -15.20
CA LEU A 184 -1.86 -17.24 -15.30
C LEU A 184 -3.19 -17.41 -14.57
N ALA A 185 -3.29 -16.94 -13.32
CA ALA A 185 -4.53 -17.00 -12.53
C ALA A 185 -5.69 -16.34 -13.27
N LYS A 186 -5.44 -15.18 -13.85
CA LYS A 186 -6.39 -14.44 -14.67
C LYS A 186 -6.86 -15.27 -15.88
N ASN A 187 -5.93 -15.89 -16.60
CA ASN A 187 -6.25 -16.64 -17.82
C ASN A 187 -6.97 -17.96 -17.54
N LEU A 188 -6.74 -18.57 -16.38
CA LEU A 188 -7.34 -19.86 -16.03
C LEU A 188 -8.73 -19.74 -15.39
N PHE A 189 -8.95 -18.72 -14.55
CA PHE A 189 -10.07 -18.73 -13.62
C PHE A 189 -10.97 -17.51 -13.72
N LEU A 190 -10.55 -16.43 -14.39
CA LEU A 190 -11.25 -15.16 -14.35
C LEU A 190 -11.74 -14.72 -15.73
N THR A 191 -12.86 -14.02 -15.72
CA THR A 191 -13.40 -13.35 -16.91
C THR A 191 -12.60 -12.10 -17.27
N GLN A 192 -12.77 -11.56 -18.47
CA GLN A 192 -12.02 -10.40 -18.94
C GLN A 192 -12.53 -9.05 -18.39
N GLU A 193 -13.52 -9.03 -17.52
CA GLU A 193 -14.03 -7.81 -16.90
C GLU A 193 -12.98 -7.15 -16.00
N ARG A 194 -12.89 -5.82 -16.06
CA ARG A 194 -11.90 -5.07 -15.29
C ARG A 194 -12.55 -4.45 -14.04
N THR A 195 -12.70 -5.23 -12.98
CA THR A 195 -13.23 -4.77 -11.70
C THR A 195 -12.17 -4.88 -10.60
N LEU A 196 -12.29 -4.05 -9.55
CA LEU A 196 -11.40 -4.14 -8.38
C LEU A 196 -11.56 -5.49 -7.67
N GLU A 197 -12.79 -5.99 -7.60
CA GLU A 197 -13.11 -7.29 -7.04
C GLU A 197 -12.34 -8.41 -7.73
N ARG A 198 -12.36 -8.40 -9.05
CA ARG A 198 -11.60 -9.35 -9.86
C ARG A 198 -10.09 -9.25 -9.66
N ASN A 199 -9.54 -8.04 -9.57
CA ASN A 199 -8.10 -7.88 -9.30
C ASN A 199 -7.71 -8.49 -7.95
N LEU A 200 -8.58 -8.39 -6.93
CA LEU A 200 -8.34 -9.03 -5.65
C LEU A 200 -8.44 -10.56 -5.74
N GLN A 201 -9.40 -11.09 -6.51
CA GLN A 201 -9.50 -12.52 -6.80
C GLN A 201 -8.26 -13.04 -7.53
N GLU A 202 -7.73 -12.29 -8.49
CA GLU A 202 -6.48 -12.58 -9.20
C GLU A 202 -5.30 -12.76 -8.22
N VAL A 203 -5.16 -11.85 -7.26
CA VAL A 203 -4.12 -11.93 -6.22
C VAL A 203 -4.27 -13.19 -5.37
N ILE A 204 -5.49 -13.47 -4.91
CA ILE A 204 -5.76 -14.64 -4.06
C ILE A 204 -5.48 -15.94 -4.82
N LEU A 205 -5.91 -16.03 -6.07
CA LEU A 205 -5.67 -17.18 -6.93
C LEU A 205 -4.20 -17.35 -7.28
N ALA A 206 -3.47 -16.27 -7.48
CA ALA A 206 -2.02 -16.31 -7.69
C ALA A 206 -1.30 -16.89 -6.48
N VAL A 207 -1.63 -16.44 -5.28
CA VAL A 207 -1.07 -17.00 -4.03
C VAL A 207 -1.44 -18.49 -3.89
N TRP A 208 -2.69 -18.86 -4.19
CA TRP A 208 -3.11 -20.26 -4.17
C TRP A 208 -2.32 -21.13 -5.15
N LEU A 209 -2.09 -20.65 -6.37
CA LEU A 209 -1.25 -21.38 -7.34
C LEU A 209 0.16 -21.63 -6.79
N GLU A 210 0.77 -20.64 -6.16
CA GLU A 210 2.10 -20.75 -5.55
C GLU A 210 2.17 -21.71 -4.36
N VAL A 211 1.06 -21.86 -3.62
CA VAL A 211 0.97 -22.85 -2.54
C VAL A 211 0.87 -24.27 -3.11
N LYS A 212 0.16 -24.42 -4.24
CA LYS A 212 -0.19 -25.73 -4.79
C LYS A 212 0.85 -26.29 -5.76
N TYR A 213 1.56 -25.43 -6.50
CA TYR A 213 2.44 -25.82 -7.60
C TYR A 213 3.83 -25.19 -7.44
N SER A 214 4.85 -25.89 -7.97
CA SER A 214 6.20 -25.33 -8.05
C SER A 214 6.28 -24.21 -9.08
N LYS A 215 7.27 -23.35 -8.95
CA LYS A 215 7.56 -22.26 -9.90
C LYS A 215 7.67 -22.76 -11.34
N ASP A 216 8.42 -23.83 -11.54
CA ASP A 216 8.61 -24.40 -12.86
C ASP A 216 7.30 -24.94 -13.44
N HIS A 217 6.44 -25.55 -12.62
CA HIS A 217 5.14 -26.01 -13.09
C HIS A 217 4.19 -24.86 -13.41
N ILE A 218 4.20 -23.78 -12.64
CA ILE A 218 3.44 -22.55 -12.94
C ILE A 218 3.92 -21.95 -14.28
N LEU A 219 5.23 -21.88 -14.50
CA LEU A 219 5.82 -21.36 -15.74
C LEU A 219 5.45 -22.25 -16.93
N GLU A 220 5.47 -23.57 -16.75
CA GLU A 220 5.03 -24.54 -17.74
C GLU A 220 3.56 -24.32 -18.13
N LEU A 221 2.68 -24.23 -17.13
CA LEU A 221 1.27 -23.91 -17.36
C LEU A 221 1.08 -22.58 -18.07
N TYR A 222 1.83 -21.56 -17.69
CA TYR A 222 1.79 -20.25 -18.32
C TYR A 222 2.14 -20.33 -19.80
N LEU A 223 3.30 -20.90 -20.14
CA LEU A 223 3.79 -21.02 -21.51
C LEU A 223 2.84 -21.85 -22.40
N ASN A 224 2.15 -22.81 -21.81
CA ASN A 224 1.17 -23.61 -22.50
C ASN A 224 -0.21 -22.96 -22.67
N ARG A 225 -0.52 -21.89 -21.92
CA ARG A 225 -1.88 -21.31 -21.86
C ARG A 225 -1.97 -19.87 -22.34
N ILE A 226 -0.85 -19.16 -22.45
CA ILE A 226 -0.86 -17.77 -22.86
C ILE A 226 -1.31 -17.64 -24.31
N TYR A 227 -2.08 -16.58 -24.58
CA TYR A 227 -2.52 -16.21 -25.91
C TYR A 227 -1.45 -15.42 -26.64
N PHE A 228 -1.02 -15.88 -27.81
CA PHE A 228 0.00 -15.23 -28.65
C PHE A 228 -0.58 -14.41 -29.81
N GLY A 229 -1.88 -14.40 -29.98
CA GLY A 229 -2.53 -13.76 -31.11
C GLY A 229 -3.00 -14.77 -32.15
N SER A 230 -3.77 -14.30 -33.13
CA SER A 230 -4.28 -15.13 -34.25
C SER A 230 -4.96 -16.44 -33.85
N GLY A 231 -5.51 -16.52 -32.64
CA GLY A 231 -6.14 -17.73 -32.12
C GLY A 231 -5.16 -18.75 -31.52
N ALA A 232 -3.85 -18.50 -31.53
CA ALA A 232 -2.84 -19.39 -31.00
C ALA A 232 -2.70 -19.30 -29.48
N TYR A 233 -2.87 -20.39 -28.78
CA TYR A 233 -2.71 -20.54 -27.34
C TYR A 233 -1.59 -21.54 -27.03
N GLY A 234 -0.60 -21.06 -26.28
CA GLY A 234 0.62 -21.79 -25.93
C GLY A 234 1.74 -21.65 -26.95
N VAL A 235 2.96 -21.89 -26.48
CA VAL A 235 4.17 -21.70 -27.28
C VAL A 235 4.26 -22.62 -28.50
N GLU A 236 3.73 -23.82 -28.40
CA GLU A 236 3.77 -24.78 -29.51
C GLU A 236 2.82 -24.37 -30.65
N ALA A 237 1.63 -23.85 -30.33
CA ALA A 237 0.71 -23.36 -31.37
C ALA A 237 1.18 -22.03 -31.99
N ALA A 238 2.06 -21.29 -31.30
CA ALA A 238 2.60 -20.03 -31.78
C ALA A 238 3.89 -20.17 -32.61
N ALA A 239 4.54 -21.35 -32.56
CA ALA A 239 5.78 -21.66 -33.31
C ALA A 239 5.50 -22.09 -34.73
#